data_10d4063769e5a7e5f72811d822fb1ebf
#
_entry.id   10d4063769e5a7e5f72811d822fb1ebf
#
_cell.length_a   1.000
_cell.length_b   1.000
_cell.length_c   1.000
_cell.angle_alpha   90.00
_cell.angle_beta   90.00
_cell.angle_gamma   90.00
#
_symmetry.space_group_name_H-M   'P 1'
#
loop_
_entity.id
_entity.type
_entity.pdbx_description
1 polymer ?
#
loop_
_entity_poly.entity_id
_entity_poly.type
_entity_poly.pdbx_seq_one_letter_code
_entity_poly.pdbx_strand_id
1 'polypeptide(L)'
;MAGQTDENRLHVLRHAAFTARDVREMERPLLENGVPLMRMASAATAHVVAEMLEDEGVALEESNIVLLAGSGDNGGDGLFAATMLAGNGASVTAVAVGRTLHGEGFAAFVRAGGKVLILDPASEIPGCAAGFSAGEAGERLRAAVELAQHAHVIIDAMTGIGLSGALHGIAGTVASSLGVDGTIPDRTALPAGDSTGEFPLVVAVDVPSGVGVDDGAITGPYIPADVTVTFGALKPCLMLPPAAYACGRVTLVDFSFDIDGHMPFVEAVSGDNAAETVRLPRLADTKYLRGVTGLITGSERYPGAAVLSCKAAAKTNIGMIRYMGPQVCRDMVLDAVPEAVLGKGRVQAWVVGSGVPTGETEDDDFQRETIAKLLTHYALSSDDDPDDDDDLAYDMPPLVVDAGALDLLPDEVPPQVVITPHAGELASLLTARGEDVDASDVQNEPLHWALRAHELTGATVLLKGAVTI
;
A
#
# COMPACT_ATOMS: atom_id res chain seq x y z
N MET A 1 15.45 -19.92 22.98
CA MET A 1 16.00 -19.53 21.66
C MET A 1 15.09 -19.92 20.50
N ALA A 2 14.48 -21.12 20.42
CA ALA A 2 13.57 -21.47 19.33
C ALA A 2 12.31 -20.59 19.27
N GLY A 3 11.67 -20.28 20.40
CA GLY A 3 10.46 -19.46 20.41
C GLY A 3 10.67 -18.00 20.01
N GLN A 4 11.84 -17.44 20.23
CA GLN A 4 12.17 -16.05 19.87
C GLN A 4 12.48 -15.90 18.36
N THR A 5 12.95 -16.97 17.71
CA THR A 5 13.11 -17.03 16.25
C THR A 5 11.77 -17.14 15.53
N ASP A 6 10.81 -17.89 16.08
CA ASP A 6 9.46 -18.04 15.49
C ASP A 6 8.64 -16.74 15.63
N GLU A 7 8.72 -16.04 16.78
CA GLU A 7 8.05 -14.74 16.95
C GLU A 7 8.61 -13.67 15.99
N ASN A 8 9.94 -13.62 15.83
CA ASN A 8 10.57 -12.69 14.90
C ASN A 8 10.16 -12.98 13.45
N ARG A 9 10.13 -14.26 13.04
CA ARG A 9 9.66 -14.67 11.72
C ARG A 9 8.22 -14.25 11.47
N LEU A 10 7.31 -14.50 12.42
CA LEU A 10 5.90 -14.11 12.31
C LEU A 10 5.73 -12.59 12.22
N HIS A 11 6.58 -11.83 12.92
CA HIS A 11 6.60 -10.37 12.83
C HIS A 11 6.96 -9.93 11.40
N VAL A 12 8.05 -10.44 10.84
CA VAL A 12 8.48 -10.13 9.47
C VAL A 12 7.39 -10.50 8.46
N LEU A 13 6.84 -11.71 8.54
CA LEU A 13 5.79 -12.18 7.63
C LEU A 13 4.52 -11.31 7.65
N ARG A 14 4.23 -10.61 8.75
CA ARG A 14 3.04 -9.77 8.89
C ARG A 14 3.27 -8.31 8.50
N HIS A 15 4.52 -7.83 8.57
CA HIS A 15 4.82 -6.41 8.48
C HIS A 15 5.82 -6.06 7.38
N ALA A 16 6.37 -7.07 6.69
CA ALA A 16 7.36 -6.86 5.64
C ALA A 16 6.90 -7.45 4.31
N ALA A 17 7.08 -6.70 3.23
CA ALA A 17 6.80 -7.15 1.87
C ALA A 17 8.07 -7.19 1.03
N PHE A 18 8.13 -8.20 0.16
CA PHE A 18 9.29 -8.49 -0.68
C PHE A 18 8.89 -8.40 -2.17
N THR A 19 9.81 -7.92 -3.00
CA THR A 19 9.56 -7.80 -4.44
C THR A 19 9.24 -9.16 -5.08
N ALA A 20 8.55 -9.13 -6.21
CA ALA A 20 8.27 -10.34 -6.99
C ALA A 20 9.54 -11.13 -7.35
N ARG A 21 10.66 -10.43 -7.50
CA ARG A 21 11.98 -11.03 -7.73
C ARG A 21 12.46 -11.79 -6.49
N ASP A 22 12.42 -11.17 -5.33
CA ASP A 22 12.89 -11.78 -4.07
C ASP A 22 12.03 -13.00 -3.70
N VAL A 23 10.71 -12.88 -3.88
CA VAL A 23 9.78 -14.01 -3.66
C VAL A 23 10.15 -15.21 -4.55
N ARG A 24 10.43 -15.00 -5.85
CA ARG A 24 10.89 -16.09 -6.74
C ARG A 24 12.25 -16.67 -6.32
N GLU A 25 13.15 -15.84 -5.79
CA GLU A 25 14.45 -16.31 -5.29
C GLU A 25 14.28 -17.16 -4.04
N MET A 26 13.35 -16.82 -3.13
CA MET A 26 13.01 -17.61 -1.94
C MET A 26 12.27 -18.91 -2.28
N GLU A 27 11.45 -18.90 -3.33
CA GLU A 27 10.65 -20.04 -3.79
C GLU A 27 11.51 -21.13 -4.43
N ARG A 28 12.53 -20.72 -5.19
CA ARG A 28 13.36 -21.61 -6.02
C ARG A 28 13.93 -22.82 -5.28
N PRO A 29 14.54 -22.70 -4.08
CA PRO A 29 15.09 -23.86 -3.36
C PRO A 29 14.03 -24.91 -2.99
N LEU A 30 12.79 -24.48 -2.71
CA LEU A 30 11.69 -25.39 -2.39
C LEU A 30 11.23 -26.13 -3.64
N LEU A 31 11.13 -25.46 -4.79
CA LEU A 31 10.80 -26.08 -6.08
C LEU A 31 11.87 -27.08 -6.52
N GLU A 32 13.15 -26.75 -6.38
CA GLU A 32 14.28 -27.65 -6.67
C GLU A 32 14.27 -28.90 -5.79
N ASN A 33 13.80 -28.78 -4.55
CA ASN A 33 13.61 -29.89 -3.63
C ASN A 33 12.27 -30.67 -3.85
N GLY A 34 11.47 -30.27 -4.85
CA GLY A 34 10.24 -30.95 -5.20
C GLY A 34 9.06 -30.69 -4.26
N VAL A 35 9.10 -29.60 -3.49
CA VAL A 35 7.96 -29.19 -2.65
C VAL A 35 6.79 -28.81 -3.55
N PRO A 36 5.58 -29.36 -3.34
CA PRO A 36 4.44 -29.16 -4.23
C PRO A 36 3.71 -27.82 -3.94
N LEU A 37 4.40 -26.68 -4.10
CA LEU A 37 3.91 -25.35 -3.71
C LEU A 37 2.57 -25.01 -4.35
N MET A 38 2.40 -25.28 -5.65
CA MET A 38 1.14 -25.08 -6.37
C MET A 38 -0.04 -25.84 -5.73
N ARG A 39 0.20 -27.07 -5.23
CA ARG A 39 -0.84 -27.85 -4.54
C ARG A 39 -1.19 -27.27 -3.17
N MET A 40 -0.18 -26.74 -2.48
CA MET A 40 -0.39 -26.06 -1.18
C MET A 40 -1.16 -24.76 -1.38
N ALA A 41 -0.78 -23.94 -2.37
CA ALA A 41 -1.49 -22.70 -2.73
C ALA A 41 -2.96 -22.97 -3.08
N SER A 42 -3.18 -23.97 -3.95
CA SER A 42 -4.52 -24.36 -4.39
C SER A 42 -5.40 -24.86 -3.23
N ALA A 43 -4.82 -25.63 -2.32
CA ALA A 43 -5.55 -26.16 -1.17
C ALA A 43 -5.97 -25.02 -0.21
N ALA A 44 -5.07 -24.07 0.04
CA ALA A 44 -5.37 -22.90 0.85
C ALA A 44 -6.45 -22.01 0.22
N THR A 45 -6.35 -21.77 -1.10
CA THR A 45 -7.36 -21.01 -1.84
C THR A 45 -8.73 -21.70 -1.78
N ALA A 46 -8.79 -23.01 -2.01
CA ALA A 46 -10.04 -23.75 -1.93
C ALA A 46 -10.65 -23.74 -0.52
N HIS A 47 -9.82 -23.80 0.50
CA HIS A 47 -10.25 -23.69 1.90
C HIS A 47 -10.85 -22.33 2.21
N VAL A 48 -10.18 -21.23 1.83
CA VAL A 48 -10.69 -19.87 2.02
C VAL A 48 -12.03 -19.67 1.31
N VAL A 49 -12.16 -20.14 0.08
CA VAL A 49 -13.44 -20.09 -0.67
C VAL A 49 -14.56 -20.84 0.08
N ALA A 50 -14.26 -22.02 0.61
CA ALA A 50 -15.24 -22.82 1.35
C ALA A 50 -15.65 -22.16 2.66
N GLU A 51 -14.70 -21.58 3.42
CA GLU A 51 -14.97 -20.80 4.63
C GLU A 51 -15.86 -19.59 4.34
N MET A 52 -15.55 -18.82 3.29
CA MET A 52 -16.34 -17.64 2.91
C MET A 52 -17.79 -18.02 2.56
N LEU A 53 -18.01 -19.13 1.86
CA LEU A 53 -19.35 -19.63 1.56
C LEU A 53 -20.10 -20.07 2.83
N GLU A 54 -19.40 -20.75 3.74
CA GLU A 54 -19.97 -21.18 5.04
C GLU A 54 -20.37 -19.97 5.89
N ASP A 55 -19.55 -18.94 5.95
CA ASP A 55 -19.80 -17.69 6.67
C ASP A 55 -21.08 -16.98 6.14
N GLU A 56 -21.33 -17.06 4.82
CA GLU A 56 -22.54 -16.54 4.18
C GLU A 56 -23.73 -17.54 4.21
N GLY A 57 -23.56 -18.70 4.84
CA GLY A 57 -24.61 -19.72 4.98
C GLY A 57 -24.92 -20.47 3.68
N VAL A 58 -24.01 -20.48 2.72
CA VAL A 58 -24.15 -21.21 1.44
C VAL A 58 -23.43 -22.55 1.53
N ALA A 59 -24.16 -23.65 1.40
CA ALA A 59 -23.55 -24.97 1.31
C ALA A 59 -22.72 -25.12 0.02
N LEU A 60 -21.57 -25.77 0.10
CA LEU A 60 -20.67 -25.91 -1.03
C LEU A 60 -21.34 -26.57 -2.24
N GLU A 61 -22.21 -27.57 -2.02
CA GLU A 61 -22.97 -28.29 -3.05
C GLU A 61 -24.02 -27.43 -3.73
N GLU A 62 -24.44 -26.32 -3.09
CA GLU A 62 -25.40 -25.38 -3.63
C GLU A 62 -24.71 -24.16 -4.28
N SER A 63 -23.38 -24.08 -4.18
CA SER A 63 -22.63 -22.95 -4.65
C SER A 63 -22.35 -22.98 -6.15
N ASN A 64 -22.37 -21.77 -6.75
CA ASN A 64 -21.88 -21.54 -8.11
C ASN A 64 -20.60 -20.70 -8.02
N ILE A 65 -19.52 -21.22 -8.57
CA ILE A 65 -18.18 -20.60 -8.54
C ILE A 65 -17.70 -20.38 -9.96
N VAL A 66 -17.18 -19.19 -10.23
CA VAL A 66 -16.51 -18.85 -11.50
C VAL A 66 -15.04 -18.63 -11.26
N LEU A 67 -14.21 -19.40 -11.93
CA LEU A 67 -12.77 -19.21 -11.97
C LEU A 67 -12.40 -18.41 -13.22
N LEU A 68 -11.74 -17.27 -13.07
CA LEU A 68 -11.10 -16.55 -14.17
C LEU A 68 -9.65 -17.04 -14.27
N ALA A 69 -9.38 -17.92 -15.25
CA ALA A 69 -8.11 -18.62 -15.36
C ALA A 69 -7.21 -18.03 -16.45
N GLY A 70 -6.02 -17.59 -16.04
CA GLY A 70 -4.92 -17.24 -16.94
C GLY A 70 -4.13 -18.45 -17.43
N SER A 71 -3.14 -18.18 -18.30
CA SER A 71 -2.29 -19.24 -18.90
C SER A 71 -1.09 -19.64 -18.02
N GLY A 72 -0.75 -18.86 -17.00
CA GLY A 72 0.43 -19.06 -16.14
C GLY A 72 0.16 -19.93 -14.92
N ASP A 73 1.15 -19.97 -14.02
CA ASP A 73 1.11 -20.75 -12.79
C ASP A 73 -0.03 -20.32 -11.86
N ASN A 74 -0.34 -19.03 -11.78
CA ASN A 74 -1.48 -18.50 -11.03
C ASN A 74 -2.81 -19.09 -11.50
N GLY A 75 -3.00 -19.22 -12.84
CA GLY A 75 -4.13 -19.94 -13.43
C GLY A 75 -4.11 -21.44 -13.08
N GLY A 76 -2.93 -22.02 -12.92
CA GLY A 76 -2.71 -23.39 -12.43
C GLY A 76 -3.19 -23.55 -10.99
N ASP A 77 -2.80 -22.64 -10.09
CA ASP A 77 -3.27 -22.60 -8.70
C ASP A 77 -4.78 -22.53 -8.63
N GLY A 78 -5.39 -21.63 -9.42
CA GLY A 78 -6.84 -21.48 -9.52
C GLY A 78 -7.52 -22.77 -10.03
N LEU A 79 -6.96 -23.43 -11.06
CA LEU A 79 -7.53 -24.67 -11.62
C LEU A 79 -7.47 -25.84 -10.62
N PHE A 80 -6.41 -25.97 -9.86
CA PHE A 80 -6.34 -27.00 -8.83
C PHE A 80 -7.25 -26.69 -7.64
N ALA A 81 -7.40 -25.40 -7.24
CA ALA A 81 -8.40 -25.00 -6.25
C ALA A 81 -9.82 -25.33 -6.72
N ALA A 82 -10.14 -24.96 -7.95
CA ALA A 82 -11.41 -25.28 -8.60
C ALA A 82 -11.67 -26.79 -8.70
N THR A 83 -10.60 -27.60 -8.91
CA THR A 83 -10.69 -29.07 -8.90
C THR A 83 -11.15 -29.58 -7.54
N MET A 84 -10.60 -29.07 -6.45
CA MET A 84 -10.97 -29.46 -5.09
C MET A 84 -12.41 -29.06 -4.76
N LEU A 85 -12.81 -27.84 -5.11
CA LEU A 85 -14.17 -27.34 -4.90
C LEU A 85 -15.20 -28.15 -5.69
N ALA A 86 -14.95 -28.42 -6.99
CA ALA A 86 -15.81 -29.26 -7.83
C ALA A 86 -15.88 -30.71 -7.31
N GLY A 87 -14.75 -31.28 -6.87
CA GLY A 87 -14.68 -32.61 -6.28
C GLY A 87 -15.48 -32.75 -4.97
N ASN A 88 -15.69 -31.65 -4.26
CA ASN A 88 -16.50 -31.56 -3.03
C ASN A 88 -17.95 -31.10 -3.31
N GLY A 89 -18.37 -31.05 -4.57
CA GLY A 89 -19.78 -30.85 -4.95
C GLY A 89 -20.15 -29.47 -5.48
N ALA A 90 -19.26 -28.48 -5.45
CA ALA A 90 -19.55 -27.16 -6.00
C ALA A 90 -19.77 -27.19 -7.53
N SER A 91 -20.63 -26.33 -8.04
CA SER A 91 -20.78 -26.08 -9.47
C SER A 91 -19.74 -25.08 -9.94
N VAL A 92 -18.64 -25.54 -10.54
CA VAL A 92 -17.52 -24.67 -10.92
C VAL A 92 -17.40 -24.53 -12.44
N THR A 93 -17.30 -23.28 -12.93
CA THR A 93 -17.00 -22.97 -14.32
C THR A 93 -15.72 -22.16 -14.43
N ALA A 94 -14.73 -22.68 -15.14
CA ALA A 94 -13.51 -21.95 -15.47
C ALA A 94 -13.71 -21.15 -16.77
N VAL A 95 -13.48 -19.85 -16.71
CA VAL A 95 -13.44 -18.93 -17.86
C VAL A 95 -11.96 -18.79 -18.25
N ALA A 96 -11.58 -19.34 -19.39
CA ALA A 96 -10.24 -19.21 -19.92
C ALA A 96 -10.04 -17.83 -20.57
N VAL A 97 -9.28 -16.96 -19.94
CA VAL A 97 -8.98 -15.60 -20.44
C VAL A 97 -7.71 -15.58 -21.34
N GLY A 98 -6.95 -16.66 -21.37
CA GLY A 98 -5.77 -16.85 -22.21
C GLY A 98 -6.00 -17.89 -23.31
N ARG A 99 -5.01 -18.01 -24.22
CA ARG A 99 -5.03 -19.01 -25.31
C ARG A 99 -4.80 -20.44 -24.81
N THR A 100 -4.08 -20.59 -23.72
CA THR A 100 -3.73 -21.86 -23.08
C THR A 100 -4.18 -21.86 -21.64
N LEU A 101 -4.21 -23.00 -21.01
CA LEU A 101 -4.36 -23.20 -19.58
C LEU A 101 -3.24 -24.10 -19.06
N HIS A 102 -2.98 -24.06 -17.76
CA HIS A 102 -2.03 -24.97 -17.12
C HIS A 102 -2.49 -26.42 -17.32
N GLY A 103 -1.70 -27.22 -18.06
CA GLY A 103 -2.13 -28.50 -18.63
C GLY A 103 -2.60 -29.53 -17.60
N GLU A 104 -1.81 -29.72 -16.52
CA GLU A 104 -2.17 -30.66 -15.45
C GLU A 104 -3.39 -30.20 -14.64
N GLY A 105 -3.46 -28.89 -14.32
CA GLY A 105 -4.59 -28.27 -13.63
C GLY A 105 -5.88 -28.41 -14.42
N PHE A 106 -5.84 -28.09 -15.72
CA PHE A 106 -6.98 -28.24 -16.61
C PHE A 106 -7.46 -29.70 -16.69
N ALA A 107 -6.54 -30.64 -16.88
CA ALA A 107 -6.90 -32.07 -16.94
C ALA A 107 -7.50 -32.60 -15.62
N ALA A 108 -7.01 -32.11 -14.48
CA ALA A 108 -7.56 -32.46 -13.18
C ALA A 108 -8.97 -31.85 -13.00
N PHE A 109 -9.15 -30.58 -13.38
CA PHE A 109 -10.41 -29.86 -13.25
C PHE A 109 -11.54 -30.50 -14.08
N VAL A 110 -11.26 -30.84 -15.34
CA VAL A 110 -12.25 -31.51 -16.22
C VAL A 110 -12.61 -32.91 -15.66
N ARG A 111 -11.64 -33.66 -15.12
CA ARG A 111 -11.91 -34.98 -14.47
C ARG A 111 -12.79 -34.85 -13.22
N ALA A 112 -12.71 -33.72 -12.50
CA ALA A 112 -13.55 -33.45 -11.34
C ALA A 112 -14.98 -32.95 -11.73
N GLY A 113 -15.29 -32.89 -13.03
CA GLY A 113 -16.60 -32.47 -13.54
C GLY A 113 -16.75 -30.95 -13.77
N GLY A 114 -15.65 -30.20 -13.69
CA GLY A 114 -15.64 -28.77 -13.96
C GLY A 114 -15.98 -28.42 -15.40
N LYS A 115 -16.65 -27.29 -15.61
CA LYS A 115 -17.01 -26.76 -16.93
C LYS A 115 -16.00 -25.72 -17.37
N VAL A 116 -15.75 -25.61 -18.69
CA VAL A 116 -14.82 -24.64 -19.25
C VAL A 116 -15.49 -23.79 -20.32
N LEU A 117 -15.35 -22.47 -20.20
CA LEU A 117 -15.77 -21.49 -21.19
C LEU A 117 -14.54 -20.79 -21.76
N ILE A 118 -14.33 -20.90 -23.07
CA ILE A 118 -13.22 -20.28 -23.78
C ILE A 118 -13.67 -18.96 -24.38
N LEU A 119 -12.86 -17.92 -24.21
CA LEU A 119 -13.11 -16.59 -24.76
C LEU A 119 -12.25 -16.27 -25.99
N ASP A 120 -11.05 -16.87 -26.12
CA ASP A 120 -10.16 -16.59 -27.25
C ASP A 120 -10.47 -17.53 -28.44
N PRO A 121 -10.83 -16.96 -29.63
CA PRO A 121 -11.01 -17.77 -30.85
C PRO A 121 -9.75 -18.53 -31.30
N ALA A 122 -8.56 -18.05 -30.89
CA ALA A 122 -7.28 -18.68 -31.17
C ALA A 122 -6.83 -19.64 -30.06
N SER A 123 -7.77 -20.12 -29.25
CA SER A 123 -7.45 -21.04 -28.14
C SER A 123 -6.81 -22.34 -28.59
N GLU A 124 -5.82 -22.79 -27.85
CA GLU A 124 -5.10 -24.04 -28.03
C GLU A 124 -5.44 -25.05 -26.93
N ILE A 125 -6.52 -24.83 -26.17
CA ILE A 125 -6.94 -25.69 -25.05
C ILE A 125 -7.47 -27.01 -25.58
N PRO A 126 -6.90 -28.17 -25.17
CA PRO A 126 -7.29 -29.51 -25.72
C PRO A 126 -8.77 -29.82 -25.48
N GLY A 127 -9.45 -30.34 -26.50
CA GLY A 127 -10.85 -30.75 -26.40
C GLY A 127 -11.87 -29.63 -26.42
N CYS A 128 -11.42 -28.39 -26.56
CA CYS A 128 -12.28 -27.22 -26.62
C CYS A 128 -12.38 -26.68 -28.06
N ALA A 129 -13.58 -26.27 -28.50
CA ALA A 129 -13.79 -25.74 -29.86
C ALA A 129 -13.20 -24.33 -30.00
N ALA A 130 -12.21 -24.19 -30.87
CA ALA A 130 -11.60 -22.92 -31.26
C ALA A 130 -12.08 -22.48 -32.66
N GLY A 131 -11.64 -21.31 -33.14
CA GLY A 131 -11.93 -20.82 -34.50
C GLY A 131 -13.32 -20.23 -34.70
N PHE A 132 -14.00 -19.86 -33.62
CA PHE A 132 -15.29 -19.18 -33.68
C PHE A 132 -15.17 -17.73 -34.16
N SER A 133 -16.26 -17.17 -34.67
CA SER A 133 -16.31 -15.81 -35.22
C SER A 133 -16.19 -14.71 -34.14
N ALA A 134 -15.85 -13.48 -34.54
CA ALA A 134 -15.81 -12.33 -33.64
C ALA A 134 -17.18 -12.06 -32.96
N GLY A 135 -18.30 -12.28 -33.67
CA GLY A 135 -19.65 -12.18 -33.09
C GLY A 135 -19.87 -13.20 -31.98
N GLU A 136 -19.48 -14.45 -32.22
CA GLU A 136 -19.54 -15.53 -31.22
C GLU A 136 -18.61 -15.30 -30.04
N ALA A 137 -17.43 -14.71 -30.26
CA ALA A 137 -16.54 -14.30 -29.18
C ALA A 137 -17.19 -13.26 -28.25
N GLY A 138 -17.90 -12.28 -28.81
CA GLY A 138 -18.66 -11.29 -28.05
C GLY A 138 -19.84 -11.90 -27.28
N GLU A 139 -20.51 -12.94 -27.82
CA GLU A 139 -21.57 -13.67 -27.11
C GLU A 139 -20.99 -14.48 -25.94
N ARG A 140 -19.86 -15.15 -26.15
CA ARG A 140 -19.16 -15.92 -25.11
C ARG A 140 -18.67 -15.01 -23.98
N LEU A 141 -18.13 -13.83 -24.31
CA LEU A 141 -17.71 -12.85 -23.32
C LEU A 141 -18.91 -12.36 -22.47
N ARG A 142 -20.03 -12.02 -23.13
CA ARG A 142 -21.26 -11.64 -22.40
C ARG A 142 -21.76 -12.75 -21.49
N ALA A 143 -21.77 -14.00 -21.97
CA ALA A 143 -22.16 -15.16 -21.17
C ALA A 143 -21.20 -15.39 -19.98
N ALA A 144 -19.88 -15.16 -20.14
CA ALA A 144 -18.92 -15.26 -19.06
C ALA A 144 -19.14 -14.19 -17.99
N VAL A 145 -19.38 -12.93 -18.40
CA VAL A 145 -19.68 -11.82 -17.49
C VAL A 145 -20.98 -12.07 -16.74
N GLU A 146 -22.05 -12.46 -17.43
CA GLU A 146 -23.34 -12.78 -16.82
C GLU A 146 -23.21 -13.94 -15.81
N LEU A 147 -22.45 -14.98 -16.17
CA LEU A 147 -22.19 -16.10 -15.29
C LEU A 147 -21.44 -15.68 -14.02
N ALA A 148 -20.43 -14.83 -14.16
CA ALA A 148 -19.66 -14.30 -13.04
C ALA A 148 -20.50 -13.39 -12.13
N GLN A 149 -21.32 -12.52 -12.69
CA GLN A 149 -22.21 -11.63 -11.94
C GLN A 149 -23.26 -12.36 -11.11
N HIS A 150 -23.62 -13.60 -11.49
CA HIS A 150 -24.59 -14.43 -10.77
C HIS A 150 -23.93 -15.57 -9.98
N ALA A 151 -22.62 -15.58 -9.88
CA ALA A 151 -21.88 -16.53 -9.06
C ALA A 151 -21.99 -16.18 -7.56
N HIS A 152 -21.76 -17.16 -6.69
CA HIS A 152 -21.52 -16.89 -5.28
C HIS A 152 -20.06 -16.42 -5.07
N VAL A 153 -19.11 -17.04 -5.78
CA VAL A 153 -17.70 -16.65 -5.70
C VAL A 153 -17.09 -16.53 -7.09
N ILE A 154 -16.30 -15.47 -7.29
CA ILE A 154 -15.35 -15.33 -8.40
C ILE A 154 -13.96 -15.61 -7.83
N ILE A 155 -13.23 -16.54 -8.44
CA ILE A 155 -11.82 -16.75 -8.16
C ILE A 155 -11.03 -16.03 -9.25
N ASP A 156 -10.32 -14.97 -8.90
CA ASP A 156 -9.43 -14.26 -9.81
C ASP A 156 -8.04 -14.91 -9.78
N ALA A 157 -7.73 -15.66 -10.84
CA ALA A 157 -6.45 -16.31 -11.09
C ALA A 157 -5.95 -15.99 -12.51
N MET A 158 -6.26 -14.78 -13.02
CA MET A 158 -5.84 -14.39 -14.37
C MET A 158 -4.35 -14.13 -14.44
N THR A 159 -3.79 -13.40 -13.45
CA THR A 159 -2.36 -13.10 -13.38
C THR A 159 -1.89 -13.09 -11.91
N GLY A 160 -0.63 -13.46 -11.66
CA GLY A 160 0.03 -13.34 -10.36
C GLY A 160 1.24 -12.41 -10.46
N ILE A 161 2.29 -12.67 -9.67
CA ILE A 161 3.52 -11.84 -9.62
C ILE A 161 4.31 -11.74 -10.94
N GLY A 162 3.83 -12.37 -12.01
CA GLY A 162 4.46 -12.34 -13.34
C GLY A 162 3.99 -11.20 -14.24
N LEU A 163 2.93 -10.48 -13.87
CA LEU A 163 2.41 -9.36 -14.65
C LEU A 163 3.28 -8.12 -14.47
N SER A 164 3.51 -7.41 -15.56
CA SER A 164 4.05 -6.07 -15.56
C SER A 164 3.11 -5.15 -16.34
N GLY A 165 2.64 -4.08 -15.71
CA GLY A 165 1.67 -3.14 -16.28
C GLY A 165 0.21 -3.63 -16.22
N ALA A 166 -0.67 -2.95 -16.96
CA ALA A 166 -2.10 -3.20 -16.96
C ALA A 166 -2.50 -4.53 -17.62
N LEU A 167 -3.67 -5.05 -17.24
CA LEU A 167 -4.31 -6.14 -18.00
C LEU A 167 -4.72 -5.67 -19.39
N HIS A 168 -4.46 -6.50 -20.38
CA HIS A 168 -4.79 -6.24 -21.79
C HIS A 168 -5.63 -7.35 -22.43
N GLY A 169 -6.19 -7.05 -23.60
CA GLY A 169 -6.95 -8.02 -24.39
C GLY A 169 -8.17 -8.56 -23.65
N ILE A 170 -8.36 -9.87 -23.69
CA ILE A 170 -9.53 -10.55 -23.10
C ILE A 170 -9.55 -10.38 -21.57
N ALA A 171 -8.43 -10.58 -20.91
CA ALA A 171 -8.33 -10.41 -19.45
C ALA A 171 -8.69 -8.98 -19.02
N GLY A 172 -8.16 -7.97 -19.71
CA GLY A 172 -8.52 -6.57 -19.48
C GLY A 172 -10.01 -6.30 -19.70
N THR A 173 -10.59 -6.85 -20.77
CA THR A 173 -12.03 -6.66 -21.05
C THR A 173 -12.91 -7.33 -19.98
N VAL A 174 -12.54 -8.53 -19.51
CA VAL A 174 -13.24 -9.21 -18.41
C VAL A 174 -13.14 -8.39 -17.14
N ALA A 175 -11.94 -7.91 -16.80
CA ALA A 175 -11.73 -7.07 -15.62
C ALA A 175 -12.50 -5.75 -15.67
N SER A 176 -12.51 -5.03 -16.81
CA SER A 176 -13.34 -3.82 -17.01
C SER A 176 -14.84 -4.09 -16.87
N SER A 177 -15.30 -5.31 -17.21
CA SER A 177 -16.72 -5.66 -17.16
C SER A 177 -17.21 -6.08 -15.78
N LEU A 178 -16.32 -6.61 -14.94
CA LEU A 178 -16.63 -7.17 -13.61
C LEU A 178 -16.12 -6.29 -12.46
N GLY A 179 -15.17 -5.43 -12.73
CA GLY A 179 -14.50 -4.63 -11.72
C GLY A 179 -14.48 -3.14 -12.04
N VAL A 180 -13.33 -2.50 -11.82
CA VAL A 180 -13.10 -1.06 -12.03
C VAL A 180 -11.94 -0.82 -12.99
N ASP A 181 -11.91 0.34 -13.60
CA ASP A 181 -10.90 0.72 -14.60
C ASP A 181 -10.06 1.90 -14.10
N GLY A 182 -8.83 1.62 -13.67
CA GLY A 182 -7.83 2.62 -13.28
C GLY A 182 -8.20 3.54 -12.13
N THR A 183 -9.18 3.18 -11.28
CA THR A 183 -9.65 4.01 -10.17
C THR A 183 -9.57 3.26 -8.84
N ILE A 184 -9.42 4.03 -7.74
CA ILE A 184 -9.53 3.48 -6.39
C ILE A 184 -10.94 2.93 -6.18
N PRO A 185 -11.11 1.70 -5.60
CA PRO A 185 -12.42 1.12 -5.42
C PRO A 185 -13.27 1.97 -4.46
N ASP A 186 -14.52 2.27 -4.88
CA ASP A 186 -15.50 2.97 -4.04
C ASP A 186 -16.08 2.00 -3.00
N ARG A 187 -15.33 1.77 -1.96
CA ARG A 187 -15.78 0.99 -0.80
C ARG A 187 -15.29 1.61 0.50
N THR A 188 -16.04 1.41 1.57
CA THR A 188 -15.61 1.83 2.90
C THR A 188 -14.34 1.07 3.30
N ALA A 189 -13.38 1.77 3.94
CA ALA A 189 -12.25 1.13 4.59
C ALA A 189 -12.78 0.41 5.85
N LEU A 190 -13.37 -0.78 5.67
CA LEU A 190 -13.81 -1.61 6.77
C LEU A 190 -12.62 -2.30 7.42
N PRO A 191 -12.66 -2.56 8.75
CA PRO A 191 -11.73 -3.48 9.37
C PRO A 191 -11.76 -4.81 8.62
N ALA A 192 -10.58 -5.36 8.36
CA ALA A 192 -10.47 -6.64 7.69
C ALA A 192 -11.31 -7.70 8.44
N GLY A 193 -12.32 -8.26 7.80
CA GLY A 193 -13.15 -9.32 8.37
C GLY A 193 -14.64 -9.22 8.11
N ASP A 194 -15.16 -8.04 7.76
CA ASP A 194 -16.58 -7.92 7.47
C ASP A 194 -16.81 -8.02 5.96
N SER A 195 -17.35 -9.15 5.49
CA SER A 195 -17.91 -9.22 4.15
C SER A 195 -19.21 -8.40 4.10
N THR A 196 -19.50 -7.80 2.97
CA THR A 196 -20.77 -7.05 2.81
C THR A 196 -21.97 -7.98 2.67
N GLY A 197 -21.75 -9.31 2.54
CA GLY A 197 -22.80 -10.29 2.25
C GLY A 197 -23.41 -10.15 0.85
N GLU A 198 -22.81 -9.32 -0.01
CA GLU A 198 -23.26 -9.13 -1.37
C GLU A 198 -22.49 -10.05 -2.33
N PHE A 199 -23.22 -10.90 -3.05
CA PHE A 199 -22.63 -11.74 -4.09
C PHE A 199 -22.46 -11.00 -5.42
N PRO A 200 -21.44 -11.33 -6.23
CA PRO A 200 -20.39 -12.34 -5.99
C PRO A 200 -19.29 -11.88 -5.04
N LEU A 201 -18.85 -12.75 -4.13
CA LEU A 201 -17.60 -12.55 -3.39
C LEU A 201 -16.41 -12.80 -4.32
N VAL A 202 -15.32 -12.05 -4.16
CA VAL A 202 -14.13 -12.15 -5.01
C VAL A 202 -12.93 -12.62 -4.20
N VAL A 203 -12.33 -13.74 -4.62
CA VAL A 203 -11.08 -14.28 -4.05
C VAL A 203 -9.97 -14.15 -5.08
N ALA A 204 -8.97 -13.31 -4.79
CA ALA A 204 -7.77 -13.21 -5.62
C ALA A 204 -6.73 -14.26 -5.21
N VAL A 205 -6.14 -14.93 -6.20
CA VAL A 205 -5.06 -15.87 -6.02
C VAL A 205 -3.73 -15.13 -6.14
N ASP A 206 -2.95 -15.16 -5.10
CA ASP A 206 -1.65 -14.50 -4.90
C ASP A 206 -1.75 -12.97 -4.80
N VAL A 207 -2.25 -12.31 -5.81
CA VAL A 207 -2.51 -10.87 -5.87
C VAL A 207 -3.71 -10.61 -6.78
N PRO A 208 -4.49 -9.53 -6.59
CA PRO A 208 -5.53 -9.16 -7.56
C PRO A 208 -4.92 -8.94 -8.94
N SER A 209 -5.54 -9.50 -9.97
CA SER A 209 -5.03 -9.38 -11.34
C SER A 209 -5.14 -7.95 -11.85
N GLY A 210 -4.04 -7.41 -12.39
CA GLY A 210 -4.00 -6.05 -12.99
C GLY A 210 -3.41 -4.96 -12.09
N VAL A 211 -3.00 -5.30 -10.86
CA VAL A 211 -2.27 -4.36 -9.98
C VAL A 211 -0.77 -4.44 -10.19
N GLY A 212 -0.07 -3.35 -9.98
CA GLY A 212 1.40 -3.31 -9.97
C GLY A 212 1.96 -4.00 -8.73
N VAL A 213 2.62 -5.15 -8.92
CA VAL A 213 3.02 -6.05 -7.82
C VAL A 213 4.05 -5.39 -6.89
N ASP A 214 5.04 -4.71 -7.46
CA ASP A 214 6.18 -4.17 -6.71
C ASP A 214 6.01 -2.69 -6.31
N ASP A 215 5.09 -1.94 -6.94
CA ASP A 215 4.88 -0.51 -6.73
C ASP A 215 3.49 -0.15 -6.18
N GLY A 216 2.55 -1.10 -6.21
CA GLY A 216 1.17 -0.86 -5.80
C GLY A 216 0.36 0.00 -6.76
N ALA A 217 0.86 0.29 -7.95
CA ALA A 217 0.16 1.11 -8.94
C ALA A 217 -1.07 0.39 -9.52
N ILE A 218 -2.09 1.17 -9.90
CA ILE A 218 -3.25 0.69 -10.65
C ILE A 218 -3.32 1.49 -11.95
N THR A 219 -2.87 0.86 -13.04
CA THR A 219 -2.73 1.53 -14.35
C THR A 219 -3.78 1.13 -15.37
N GLY A 220 -4.72 0.24 -14.99
CA GLY A 220 -5.75 -0.27 -15.88
C GLY A 220 -6.85 -1.04 -15.13
N PRO A 221 -7.66 -1.82 -15.86
CA PRO A 221 -8.76 -2.55 -15.26
C PRO A 221 -8.30 -3.67 -14.33
N TYR A 222 -9.00 -3.83 -13.21
CA TYR A 222 -8.79 -4.87 -12.22
C TYR A 222 -10.10 -5.23 -11.52
N ILE A 223 -10.16 -6.34 -10.82
CA ILE A 223 -11.32 -6.77 -10.02
C ILE A 223 -10.94 -6.64 -8.55
N PRO A 224 -11.57 -5.73 -7.77
CA PRO A 224 -11.33 -5.63 -6.34
C PRO A 224 -11.70 -6.93 -5.63
N ALA A 225 -10.77 -7.48 -4.84
CA ALA A 225 -10.99 -8.70 -4.09
C ALA A 225 -11.60 -8.42 -2.70
N ASP A 226 -12.44 -9.33 -2.21
CA ASP A 226 -12.86 -9.38 -0.81
C ASP A 226 -11.79 -10.06 0.04
N VAL A 227 -11.16 -11.09 -0.52
CA VAL A 227 -10.03 -11.78 0.09
C VAL A 227 -8.93 -12.02 -0.95
N THR A 228 -7.69 -11.72 -0.59
CA THR A 228 -6.50 -12.13 -1.35
C THR A 228 -5.78 -13.22 -0.59
N VAL A 229 -5.63 -14.39 -1.20
CA VAL A 229 -4.83 -15.51 -0.65
C VAL A 229 -3.45 -15.45 -1.28
N THR A 230 -2.45 -15.07 -0.48
CA THR A 230 -1.07 -14.88 -0.95
C THR A 230 -0.13 -15.88 -0.32
N PHE A 231 1.00 -16.18 -0.97
CA PHE A 231 1.84 -17.33 -0.66
C PHE A 231 3.27 -16.93 -0.32
N GLY A 232 3.82 -17.58 0.71
CA GLY A 232 5.21 -17.53 1.13
C GLY A 232 5.61 -16.22 1.82
N ALA A 233 5.40 -15.07 1.18
CA ALA A 233 5.66 -13.75 1.73
C ALA A 233 4.70 -12.71 1.16
N LEU A 234 4.51 -11.59 1.86
CA LEU A 234 3.74 -10.46 1.34
C LEU A 234 4.48 -9.79 0.17
N LYS A 235 3.71 -9.30 -0.80
CA LYS A 235 4.20 -8.51 -1.93
C LYS A 235 3.87 -7.03 -1.68
N PRO A 236 4.63 -6.08 -2.23
CA PRO A 236 4.43 -4.66 -2.00
C PRO A 236 3.00 -4.17 -2.29
N CYS A 237 2.35 -4.64 -3.35
CA CYS A 237 0.97 -4.28 -3.70
C CYS A 237 -0.08 -4.61 -2.61
N LEU A 238 0.23 -5.56 -1.71
CA LEU A 238 -0.66 -5.92 -0.59
C LEU A 238 -0.58 -4.90 0.55
N MET A 239 0.42 -4.04 0.55
CA MET A 239 0.67 -3.03 1.58
C MET A 239 0.65 -1.61 1.04
N LEU A 240 1.06 -1.40 -0.21
CA LEU A 240 1.14 -0.09 -0.85
C LEU A 240 -0.17 0.31 -1.53
N PRO A 241 -0.67 1.53 -1.27
CA PRO A 241 -1.78 2.09 -2.01
C PRO A 241 -1.36 2.45 -3.46
N PRO A 242 -2.29 2.50 -4.42
CA PRO A 242 -3.72 2.20 -4.28
C PRO A 242 -4.05 0.69 -4.30
N ALA A 243 -3.14 -0.19 -4.74
CA ALA A 243 -3.39 -1.63 -4.86
C ALA A 243 -3.83 -2.29 -3.55
N ALA A 244 -3.27 -1.86 -2.40
CA ALA A 244 -3.68 -2.36 -1.10
C ALA A 244 -5.19 -2.20 -0.83
N TYR A 245 -5.82 -1.17 -1.41
CA TYR A 245 -7.27 -0.96 -1.31
C TYR A 245 -8.08 -1.96 -2.15
N ALA A 246 -7.44 -2.61 -3.13
CA ALA A 246 -8.04 -3.61 -4.00
C ALA A 246 -7.93 -5.04 -3.44
N CYS A 247 -7.08 -5.27 -2.44
CA CYS A 247 -6.73 -6.61 -1.95
C CYS A 247 -7.74 -7.22 -0.97
N GLY A 248 -8.62 -6.42 -0.37
CA GLY A 248 -9.51 -6.90 0.69
C GLY A 248 -8.76 -7.43 1.91
N ARG A 249 -9.27 -8.48 2.53
CA ARG A 249 -8.58 -9.19 3.60
C ARG A 249 -7.45 -10.03 3.02
N VAL A 250 -6.22 -9.79 3.45
CA VAL A 250 -5.06 -10.57 3.01
C VAL A 250 -4.87 -11.79 3.90
N THR A 251 -4.86 -12.98 3.31
CA THR A 251 -4.56 -14.26 3.96
C THR A 251 -3.22 -14.78 3.46
N LEU A 252 -2.17 -14.65 4.29
CA LEU A 252 -0.84 -15.16 3.96
C LEU A 252 -0.72 -16.64 4.35
N VAL A 253 -0.33 -17.46 3.40
CA VAL A 253 0.01 -18.88 3.59
C VAL A 253 1.52 -19.01 3.69
N ASP A 254 2.04 -19.33 4.87
CA ASP A 254 3.48 -19.48 5.08
C ASP A 254 3.98 -20.80 4.46
N PHE A 255 4.79 -20.69 3.42
CA PHE A 255 5.49 -21.81 2.79
C PHE A 255 6.85 -22.12 3.41
N SER A 256 7.16 -21.47 4.52
CA SER A 256 8.46 -21.57 5.20
C SER A 256 9.64 -21.15 4.31
N PHE A 257 9.43 -20.09 3.52
CA PHE A 257 10.53 -19.48 2.76
C PHE A 257 11.67 -19.07 3.69
N ASP A 258 12.89 -19.20 3.21
CA ASP A 258 14.05 -18.62 3.88
C ASP A 258 14.05 -17.12 3.60
N ILE A 259 13.55 -16.34 4.57
CA ILE A 259 13.49 -14.87 4.50
C ILE A 259 14.76 -14.21 5.01
N ASP A 260 15.64 -14.99 5.68
CA ASP A 260 16.90 -14.48 6.20
C ASP A 260 17.85 -14.12 5.04
N GLY A 261 18.39 -12.93 5.07
CA GLY A 261 19.28 -12.44 4.01
C GLY A 261 18.57 -11.69 2.85
N HIS A 262 17.25 -11.63 2.85
CA HIS A 262 16.48 -10.75 1.96
C HIS A 262 16.08 -9.48 2.71
N MET A 263 16.33 -8.33 2.10
CA MET A 263 15.85 -7.06 2.65
C MET A 263 14.41 -6.80 2.19
N PRO A 264 13.48 -6.50 3.10
CA PRO A 264 12.15 -6.07 2.70
C PRO A 264 12.19 -4.81 1.83
N PHE A 265 11.35 -4.75 0.84
CA PHE A 265 11.14 -3.54 0.04
C PHE A 265 10.22 -2.55 0.75
N VAL A 266 9.23 -3.06 1.49
CA VAL A 266 8.30 -2.28 2.30
C VAL A 266 8.18 -2.92 3.68
N GLU A 267 8.17 -2.07 4.71
CA GLU A 267 7.86 -2.50 6.07
C GLU A 267 6.75 -1.62 6.66
N ALA A 268 5.74 -2.26 7.26
CA ALA A 268 4.72 -1.54 8.01
C ALA A 268 5.22 -1.23 9.43
N VAL A 269 5.05 0.02 9.84
CA VAL A 269 5.29 0.41 11.23
C VAL A 269 4.27 -0.26 12.13
N SER A 270 4.73 -1.19 12.96
CA SER A 270 3.89 -1.88 13.95
C SER A 270 3.81 -1.12 15.27
N GLY A 271 2.88 -1.55 16.15
CA GLY A 271 2.83 -1.05 17.52
C GLY A 271 4.12 -1.31 18.31
N ASP A 272 4.83 -2.40 18.01
CA ASP A 272 6.11 -2.75 18.64
C ASP A 272 7.21 -1.80 18.17
N ASN A 273 7.32 -1.53 16.87
CA ASN A 273 8.24 -0.51 16.34
C ASN A 273 7.98 0.87 16.96
N ALA A 274 6.70 1.27 17.06
CA ALA A 274 6.34 2.53 17.70
C ALA A 274 6.71 2.55 19.18
N ALA A 275 6.55 1.44 19.91
CA ALA A 275 6.94 1.32 21.32
C ALA A 275 8.45 1.43 21.53
N GLU A 276 9.27 0.89 20.63
CA GLU A 276 10.73 0.98 20.67
C GLU A 276 11.23 2.42 20.53
N THR A 277 10.49 3.29 19.82
CA THR A 277 10.84 4.71 19.68
C THR A 277 10.57 5.51 20.94
N VAL A 278 9.71 5.02 21.84
CA VAL A 278 9.33 5.70 23.08
C VAL A 278 10.37 5.44 24.16
N ARG A 279 11.29 6.39 24.34
CA ARG A 279 12.25 6.33 25.42
C ARG A 279 11.59 6.64 26.76
N LEU A 280 11.58 5.68 27.69
CA LEU A 280 11.16 5.93 29.06
C LEU A 280 12.17 6.79 29.82
N PRO A 281 11.73 7.70 30.72
CA PRO A 281 12.62 8.51 31.55
C PRO A 281 13.53 7.64 32.41
N ARG A 282 14.82 8.00 32.46
CA ARG A 282 15.80 7.41 33.41
C ARG A 282 15.84 8.22 34.71
N LEU A 283 16.30 7.61 35.80
CA LEU A 283 16.36 8.27 37.13
C LEU A 283 17.19 9.57 37.12
N ALA A 284 18.20 9.66 36.28
CA ALA A 284 19.06 10.83 36.19
C ALA A 284 18.61 11.85 35.11
N ASP A 285 17.50 11.60 34.42
CA ASP A 285 17.05 12.47 33.35
C ASP A 285 16.53 13.80 33.90
N THR A 286 17.01 14.88 33.27
CA THR A 286 16.45 16.21 33.41
C THR A 286 15.52 16.50 32.23
N LYS A 287 14.71 17.55 32.33
CA LYS A 287 13.86 18.01 31.21
C LYS A 287 14.65 18.24 29.90
N TYR A 288 15.92 18.67 29.99
CA TYR A 288 16.77 18.88 28.81
C TYR A 288 17.31 17.59 28.23
N LEU A 289 17.60 16.58 29.06
CA LEU A 289 18.06 15.25 28.61
C LEU A 289 16.94 14.44 27.97
N ARG A 290 15.68 14.75 28.30
CA ARG A 290 14.51 14.15 27.65
C ARG A 290 14.17 14.78 26.30
N GLY A 291 14.85 15.84 25.94
CA GLY A 291 14.66 16.57 24.68
C GLY A 291 13.76 17.79 24.80
N VAL A 292 14.02 18.77 23.96
CA VAL A 292 13.22 20.00 23.80
C VAL A 292 12.78 20.09 22.35
N THR A 293 11.48 20.12 22.12
CA THR A 293 10.91 20.31 20.79
C THR A 293 10.45 21.76 20.61
N GLY A 294 10.95 22.42 19.57
CA GLY A 294 10.47 23.73 19.14
C GLY A 294 9.29 23.61 18.17
N LEU A 295 8.26 24.39 18.39
CA LEU A 295 7.07 24.43 17.52
C LEU A 295 6.86 25.84 16.98
N ILE A 296 6.75 25.94 15.64
CA ILE A 296 6.35 27.15 14.92
C ILE A 296 5.11 26.77 14.10
N THR A 297 3.97 26.73 14.77
CA THR A 297 2.69 26.23 14.25
C THR A 297 1.57 27.18 14.61
N GLY A 298 0.46 27.11 13.87
CA GLY A 298 -0.67 28.00 14.03
C GLY A 298 -0.40 29.41 13.49
N SER A 299 -1.45 30.14 13.28
CA SER A 299 -1.46 31.53 12.84
C SER A 299 -2.65 32.26 13.46
N GLU A 300 -2.79 33.54 13.24
CA GLU A 300 -3.99 34.27 13.65
C GLU A 300 -5.26 33.69 13.00
N ARG A 301 -5.14 33.18 11.77
CA ARG A 301 -6.24 32.54 11.05
C ARG A 301 -6.56 31.14 11.54
N TYR A 302 -5.54 30.37 11.99
CA TYR A 302 -5.67 28.96 12.41
C TYR A 302 -5.01 28.71 13.78
N PRO A 303 -5.43 29.41 14.84
CA PRO A 303 -4.74 29.32 16.13
C PRO A 303 -4.89 27.95 16.81
N GLY A 304 -5.96 27.20 16.48
CA GLY A 304 -6.17 25.83 16.98
C GLY A 304 -5.06 24.85 16.63
N ALA A 305 -4.38 25.03 15.49
CA ALA A 305 -3.27 24.17 15.08
C ALA A 305 -2.08 24.26 16.06
N ALA A 306 -1.81 25.43 16.62
CA ALA A 306 -0.80 25.61 17.67
C ALA A 306 -1.11 24.75 18.91
N VAL A 307 -2.37 24.78 19.34
CA VAL A 307 -2.83 24.00 20.51
C VAL A 307 -2.72 22.51 20.25
N LEU A 308 -3.18 22.04 19.07
CA LEU A 308 -3.12 20.64 18.69
C LEU A 308 -1.67 20.12 18.63
N SER A 309 -0.77 20.87 17.99
CA SER A 309 0.65 20.52 17.89
C SER A 309 1.31 20.46 19.27
N CYS A 310 1.07 21.45 20.13
CA CYS A 310 1.63 21.45 21.49
C CYS A 310 1.06 20.33 22.35
N LYS A 311 -0.25 20.02 22.27
CA LYS A 311 -0.85 18.87 22.97
C LYS A 311 -0.29 17.54 22.49
N ALA A 312 -0.11 17.38 21.18
CA ALA A 312 0.50 16.18 20.61
C ALA A 312 1.93 16.02 21.13
N ALA A 313 2.76 17.05 21.04
CA ALA A 313 4.11 17.06 21.55
C ALA A 313 4.18 16.71 23.06
N ALA A 314 3.27 17.24 23.87
CA ALA A 314 3.21 16.92 25.30
C ALA A 314 2.94 15.42 25.59
N LYS A 315 2.36 14.69 24.63
CA LYS A 315 2.06 13.24 24.74
C LYS A 315 3.22 12.34 24.33
N THR A 316 4.25 12.88 23.68
CA THR A 316 5.40 12.09 23.18
C THR A 316 6.50 11.85 24.22
N ASN A 317 6.24 12.12 25.51
CA ASN A 317 7.20 11.94 26.61
C ASN A 317 8.47 12.82 26.53
N ILE A 318 8.44 13.91 25.74
CA ILE A 318 9.54 14.88 25.68
C ILE A 318 9.68 15.67 26.99
N GLY A 319 10.88 16.26 27.21
CA GLY A 319 11.18 16.98 28.44
C GLY A 319 10.62 18.41 28.47
N MET A 320 10.49 19.07 27.31
CA MET A 320 10.02 20.45 27.21
C MET A 320 9.46 20.75 25.82
N ILE A 321 8.39 21.53 25.80
CA ILE A 321 7.87 22.16 24.60
C ILE A 321 8.29 23.63 24.60
N ARG A 322 8.80 24.08 23.48
CA ARG A 322 9.12 25.48 23.24
C ARG A 322 8.29 25.99 22.07
N TYR A 323 7.37 26.90 22.35
CA TYR A 323 6.43 27.40 21.36
C TYR A 323 6.79 28.82 20.89
N MET A 324 6.75 29.06 19.58
CA MET A 324 6.92 30.36 18.95
C MET A 324 5.76 30.62 17.99
N GLY A 325 5.02 31.74 18.22
CA GLY A 325 3.88 32.13 17.40
C GLY A 325 3.28 33.47 17.81
N PRO A 326 2.20 33.89 17.12
CA PRO A 326 1.51 35.15 17.43
C PRO A 326 0.83 35.09 18.81
N GLN A 327 0.48 36.26 19.35
CA GLN A 327 -0.01 36.39 20.73
C GLN A 327 -1.26 35.54 20.98
N VAL A 328 -2.22 35.53 20.04
CA VAL A 328 -3.44 34.72 20.17
C VAL A 328 -3.15 33.23 20.35
N CYS A 329 -2.18 32.72 19.60
CA CYS A 329 -1.76 31.34 19.74
C CYS A 329 -1.04 31.06 21.06
N ARG A 330 -0.18 31.98 21.52
CA ARG A 330 0.54 31.88 22.80
C ARG A 330 -0.43 31.76 23.97
N ASP A 331 -1.46 32.60 24.02
CA ASP A 331 -2.45 32.60 25.08
C ASP A 331 -3.22 31.30 25.10
N MET A 332 -3.68 30.80 23.94
CA MET A 332 -4.38 29.51 23.81
C MET A 332 -3.49 28.33 24.15
N VAL A 333 -2.21 28.37 23.76
CA VAL A 333 -1.24 27.29 24.09
C VAL A 333 -1.00 27.22 25.58
N LEU A 334 -0.78 28.35 26.27
CA LEU A 334 -0.58 28.38 27.73
C LEU A 334 -1.83 27.95 28.52
N ASP A 335 -3.03 28.25 28.01
CA ASP A 335 -4.27 27.78 28.61
C ASP A 335 -4.41 26.27 28.50
N ALA A 336 -4.04 25.68 27.35
CA ALA A 336 -4.19 24.26 27.06
C ALA A 336 -3.02 23.36 27.50
N VAL A 337 -1.81 23.93 27.55
CA VAL A 337 -0.52 23.25 27.84
C VAL A 337 0.33 24.22 28.69
N PRO A 338 0.00 24.40 29.97
CA PRO A 338 0.64 25.41 30.83
C PRO A 338 2.15 25.18 31.06
N GLU A 339 2.64 23.98 30.81
CA GLU A 339 4.07 23.62 30.87
C GLU A 339 4.86 24.08 29.63
N ALA A 340 4.21 24.58 28.57
CA ALA A 340 4.90 25.08 27.40
C ALA A 340 5.70 26.35 27.71
N VAL A 341 6.93 26.43 27.18
CA VAL A 341 7.80 27.59 27.33
C VAL A 341 7.73 28.44 26.06
N LEU A 342 7.39 29.71 26.20
CA LEU A 342 7.28 30.62 25.06
C LEU A 342 8.65 31.18 24.62
N GLY A 343 8.79 31.41 23.31
CA GLY A 343 9.91 32.16 22.73
C GLY A 343 11.14 31.30 22.39
N LYS A 344 12.20 31.98 21.90
CA LYS A 344 13.42 31.38 21.39
C LYS A 344 14.22 30.66 22.48
N GLY A 345 15.00 29.66 22.07
CA GLY A 345 15.94 28.95 22.95
C GLY A 345 16.44 27.67 22.29
N ARG A 346 17.33 26.93 22.96
CA ARG A 346 17.88 25.70 22.44
C ARG A 346 16.81 24.64 22.33
N VAL A 347 16.78 23.94 21.22
CA VAL A 347 15.91 22.78 20.91
C VAL A 347 16.75 21.64 20.33
N GLN A 348 16.20 20.44 20.34
CA GLN A 348 16.78 19.24 19.73
C GLN A 348 15.95 18.68 18.58
N ALA A 349 14.76 19.24 18.35
CA ALA A 349 13.93 18.98 17.17
C ALA A 349 13.00 20.16 16.90
N TRP A 350 12.58 20.30 15.66
CA TRP A 350 11.61 21.31 15.23
C TRP A 350 10.37 20.67 14.58
N VAL A 351 9.22 21.30 14.77
CA VAL A 351 7.98 21.06 14.01
C VAL A 351 7.44 22.39 13.55
N VAL A 352 7.26 22.56 12.24
CA VAL A 352 6.86 23.83 11.65
C VAL A 352 5.76 23.68 10.61
N GLY A 353 4.93 24.69 10.44
CA GLY A 353 4.04 24.86 9.30
C GLY A 353 2.59 24.53 9.51
N SER A 354 2.24 23.57 10.38
CA SER A 354 0.83 23.20 10.62
C SER A 354 0.02 24.43 11.04
N GLY A 355 -1.04 24.76 10.27
CA GLY A 355 -1.89 25.92 10.48
C GLY A 355 -1.25 27.27 10.12
N VAL A 356 -0.17 27.25 9.35
CA VAL A 356 0.42 28.43 8.71
C VAL A 356 -0.15 28.54 7.30
N PRO A 357 -0.54 29.74 6.83
CA PRO A 357 -1.07 29.92 5.47
C PRO A 357 0.00 29.62 4.40
N THR A 358 -0.43 29.19 3.22
CA THR A 358 0.41 29.05 2.02
C THR A 358 0.42 30.34 1.20
N GLY A 359 1.46 30.57 0.38
CA GLY A 359 1.57 31.65 -0.58
C GLY A 359 1.92 33.00 0.04
N GLU A 360 2.01 34.03 -0.82
CA GLU A 360 2.14 35.41 -0.38
C GLU A 360 0.81 35.89 0.18
N THR A 361 0.74 36.14 1.48
CA THR A 361 -0.38 36.80 2.13
C THR A 361 -0.14 38.30 2.13
N GLU A 362 -1.19 39.11 1.96
CA GLU A 362 -1.11 40.60 2.00
C GLU A 362 -0.61 41.11 3.35
N ASP A 363 -0.67 40.31 4.41
CA ASP A 363 -0.16 40.61 5.74
C ASP A 363 1.17 39.88 5.97
N ASP A 364 2.18 40.61 6.48
CA ASP A 364 3.47 40.03 6.93
C ASP A 364 3.21 38.96 7.97
N ASP A 365 3.18 37.66 7.53
CA ASP A 365 2.95 36.57 8.45
C ASP A 365 4.26 36.23 9.20
N PHE A 366 4.29 36.67 10.46
CA PHE A 366 5.43 36.43 11.36
C PHE A 366 5.86 34.98 11.40
N GLN A 367 4.92 34.03 11.25
CA GLN A 367 5.22 32.61 11.26
C GLN A 367 6.00 32.21 9.98
N ARG A 368 5.54 32.64 8.81
CA ARG A 368 6.22 32.34 7.53
C ARG A 368 7.65 32.90 7.51
N GLU A 369 7.84 34.19 7.93
CA GLU A 369 9.18 34.74 8.00
C GLU A 369 10.10 33.97 8.97
N THR A 370 9.55 33.57 10.14
CA THR A 370 10.32 32.84 11.14
C THR A 370 10.71 31.46 10.63
N ILE A 371 9.80 30.77 9.93
CA ILE A 371 10.05 29.46 9.31
C ILE A 371 11.05 29.59 8.17
N ALA A 372 10.86 30.55 7.25
CA ALA A 372 11.79 30.79 6.14
C ALA A 372 13.23 31.02 6.66
N LYS A 373 13.40 31.84 7.69
CA LYS A 373 14.70 32.07 8.34
C LYS A 373 15.27 30.81 8.99
N LEU A 374 14.44 29.92 9.53
CA LEU A 374 14.89 28.65 10.08
C LEU A 374 15.37 27.72 8.95
N LEU A 375 14.58 27.62 7.88
CA LEU A 375 14.84 26.72 6.75
C LEU A 375 16.12 27.08 5.99
N THR A 376 16.56 28.35 5.98
CA THR A 376 17.86 28.70 5.35
C THR A 376 19.05 27.98 5.99
N HIS A 377 18.96 27.52 7.23
CA HIS A 377 20.02 26.74 7.89
C HIS A 377 20.05 25.28 7.48
N TYR A 378 19.05 24.81 6.72
CA TYR A 378 18.93 23.46 6.20
C TYR A 378 19.15 23.41 4.68
N ALA A 379 19.34 24.55 4.01
CA ALA A 379 19.62 24.58 2.59
C ALA A 379 20.99 23.96 2.32
N LEU A 380 21.04 23.02 1.36
CA LEU A 380 22.29 22.51 0.78
C LEU A 380 22.67 23.32 -0.44
N SER A 381 23.95 23.48 -0.69
CA SER A 381 24.47 24.15 -1.86
C SER A 381 24.37 23.28 -3.09
N SER A 382 23.95 23.87 -4.22
CA SER A 382 23.91 23.16 -5.50
C SER A 382 25.27 23.13 -6.24
N ASP A 383 26.26 23.87 -5.76
CA ASP A 383 27.58 23.97 -6.38
C ASP A 383 28.64 23.20 -5.54
N ASP A 384 29.51 22.46 -6.23
CA ASP A 384 30.73 21.84 -5.68
C ASP A 384 31.76 22.94 -5.24
N ASP A 385 31.32 23.91 -4.45
CA ASP A 385 32.19 24.92 -3.87
C ASP A 385 32.87 24.30 -2.62
N PRO A 386 34.18 24.03 -2.65
CA PRO A 386 34.88 23.40 -1.52
C PRO A 386 34.92 24.28 -0.25
N ASP A 387 34.48 25.53 -0.32
CA ASP A 387 34.39 26.43 0.83
C ASP A 387 32.95 26.53 1.40
N ASP A 388 31.98 25.80 0.84
CA ASP A 388 30.59 25.79 1.31
C ASP A 388 30.39 24.77 2.44
N ASP A 389 29.90 25.24 3.57
CA ASP A 389 29.88 24.50 4.85
C ASP A 389 28.56 23.73 5.00
N ASP A 390 28.24 22.81 4.01
CA ASP A 390 27.09 21.92 4.06
C ASP A 390 27.06 21.06 5.35
N ASP A 391 28.23 20.84 5.98
CA ASP A 391 28.34 20.18 7.28
C ASP A 391 27.45 20.82 8.35
N LEU A 392 27.24 22.15 8.26
CA LEU A 392 26.35 22.87 9.19
C LEU A 392 24.89 22.47 9.03
N ALA A 393 24.41 22.22 7.81
CA ALA A 393 23.04 21.79 7.57
C ALA A 393 22.78 20.39 8.11
N TYR A 394 23.75 19.48 7.97
CA TYR A 394 23.68 18.12 8.53
C TYR A 394 23.77 18.10 10.07
N ASP A 395 24.41 19.07 10.69
CA ASP A 395 24.49 19.23 12.16
C ASP A 395 23.23 19.86 12.78
N MET A 396 22.31 20.39 11.95
CA MET A 396 21.06 20.95 12.44
C MET A 396 20.14 19.88 13.06
N PRO A 397 19.33 20.28 14.09
CA PRO A 397 18.36 19.36 14.68
C PRO A 397 17.35 18.82 13.67
N PRO A 398 16.84 17.58 13.82
CA PRO A 398 15.74 17.06 12.97
C PRO A 398 14.56 18.04 12.90
N LEU A 399 13.97 18.15 11.72
CA LEU A 399 12.89 19.12 11.44
C LEU A 399 11.73 18.43 10.72
N VAL A 400 10.52 18.62 11.21
CA VAL A 400 9.28 18.26 10.50
C VAL A 400 8.68 19.50 9.87
N VAL A 401 8.43 19.47 8.57
CA VAL A 401 7.83 20.54 7.76
C VAL A 401 6.46 20.09 7.23
N ASP A 402 5.41 20.83 7.58
CA ASP A 402 4.03 20.46 7.25
C ASP A 402 3.27 21.66 6.65
N ALA A 403 2.21 21.37 5.92
CA ALA A 403 1.22 22.36 5.46
C ALA A 403 1.86 23.61 4.80
N GLY A 404 1.52 24.82 5.31
CA GLY A 404 1.97 26.08 4.73
C GLY A 404 3.46 26.41 4.85
N ALA A 405 4.28 25.50 5.37
CA ALA A 405 5.73 25.65 5.32
C ALA A 405 6.37 24.84 4.16
N LEU A 406 5.61 24.00 3.49
CA LEU A 406 6.12 23.18 2.39
C LEU A 406 6.58 24.03 1.18
N ASP A 407 5.90 25.14 0.91
CA ASP A 407 6.27 26.09 -0.15
C ASP A 407 7.49 26.97 0.20
N LEU A 408 7.98 26.90 1.45
CA LEU A 408 9.19 27.57 1.91
C LEU A 408 10.40 26.64 1.93
N LEU A 409 10.24 25.36 1.57
CA LEU A 409 11.31 24.37 1.58
C LEU A 409 12.40 24.77 0.58
N PRO A 410 13.69 24.83 0.98
CA PRO A 410 14.81 25.01 0.07
C PRO A 410 14.83 23.95 -1.05
N ASP A 411 15.56 24.23 -2.12
CA ASP A 411 15.64 23.33 -3.27
C ASP A 411 16.15 21.95 -2.85
N GLU A 412 17.19 21.91 -2.02
CA GLU A 412 17.76 20.69 -1.48
C GLU A 412 18.02 20.84 0.02
N VAL A 413 17.70 19.78 0.79
CA VAL A 413 17.86 19.72 2.25
C VAL A 413 18.36 18.34 2.68
N PRO A 414 19.02 18.23 3.86
CA PRO A 414 19.50 16.95 4.34
C PRO A 414 18.33 16.05 4.83
N PRO A 415 18.53 14.71 4.88
CA PRO A 415 17.46 13.74 5.12
C PRO A 415 16.80 13.79 6.51
N GLN A 416 17.43 14.49 7.49
CA GLN A 416 16.77 14.75 8.79
C GLN A 416 15.64 15.79 8.71
N VAL A 417 15.43 16.43 7.55
CA VAL A 417 14.22 17.20 7.25
C VAL A 417 13.15 16.23 6.76
N VAL A 418 12.07 16.13 7.50
CA VAL A 418 10.91 15.28 7.19
C VAL A 418 9.78 16.16 6.71
N ILE A 419 9.33 15.98 5.49
CA ILE A 419 8.14 16.66 4.95
C ILE A 419 6.91 15.76 5.11
N THR A 420 5.75 16.35 5.44
CA THR A 420 4.52 15.59 5.71
C THR A 420 3.34 16.04 4.83
N PRO A 421 3.47 16.00 3.49
CA PRO A 421 2.42 16.44 2.59
C PRO A 421 1.25 15.43 2.52
N HIS A 422 0.04 15.91 2.23
CA HIS A 422 -0.99 15.13 1.58
C HIS A 422 -0.82 15.20 0.06
N ALA A 423 -1.59 14.42 -0.73
CA ALA A 423 -1.43 14.33 -2.18
C ALA A 423 -1.42 15.69 -2.90
N GLY A 424 -2.34 16.59 -2.53
CA GLY A 424 -2.38 17.93 -3.14
C GLY A 424 -1.19 18.83 -2.77
N GLU A 425 -0.71 18.74 -1.53
CA GLU A 425 0.51 19.46 -1.10
C GLU A 425 1.74 18.93 -1.80
N LEU A 426 1.84 17.61 -1.97
CA LEU A 426 2.95 16.99 -2.70
C LEU A 426 2.96 17.38 -4.17
N ALA A 427 1.80 17.34 -4.84
CA ALA A 427 1.65 17.78 -6.22
C ALA A 427 2.09 19.25 -6.39
N SER A 428 1.67 20.14 -5.49
CA SER A 428 2.08 21.54 -5.52
C SER A 428 3.59 21.73 -5.35
N LEU A 429 4.20 20.97 -4.42
CA LEU A 429 5.64 20.95 -4.19
C LEU A 429 6.42 20.50 -5.43
N LEU A 430 5.97 19.42 -6.08
CA LEU A 430 6.59 18.86 -7.28
C LEU A 430 6.41 19.78 -8.49
N THR A 431 5.23 20.38 -8.68
CA THR A 431 4.97 21.36 -9.74
C THR A 431 5.87 22.56 -9.60
N ALA A 432 6.12 23.05 -8.39
CA ALA A 432 7.07 24.15 -8.14
C ALA A 432 8.53 23.77 -8.52
N ARG A 433 8.84 22.49 -8.62
CA ARG A 433 10.13 21.94 -9.03
C ARG A 433 10.17 21.46 -10.49
N GLY A 434 9.13 21.78 -11.26
CA GLY A 434 9.09 21.57 -12.72
C GLY A 434 8.44 20.25 -13.16
N GLU A 435 7.86 19.48 -12.27
CA GLU A 435 7.07 18.30 -12.63
C GLU A 435 5.66 18.71 -13.09
N ASP A 436 5.10 17.97 -14.05
CA ASP A 436 3.72 18.13 -14.51
C ASP A 436 2.85 17.06 -13.83
N VAL A 437 2.34 17.39 -12.64
CA VAL A 437 1.65 16.44 -11.77
C VAL A 437 0.52 17.12 -11.01
N ASP A 438 -0.60 16.43 -10.87
CA ASP A 438 -1.72 16.85 -10.03
C ASP A 438 -1.96 15.91 -8.82
N ALA A 439 -2.94 16.25 -7.97
CA ALA A 439 -3.24 15.46 -6.79
C ALA A 439 -3.76 14.06 -7.11
N SER A 440 -4.38 13.86 -8.27
CA SER A 440 -4.90 12.55 -8.69
C SER A 440 -3.77 11.64 -9.17
N ASP A 441 -2.75 12.20 -9.82
CA ASP A 441 -1.55 11.47 -10.19
C ASP A 441 -0.83 10.93 -8.95
N VAL A 442 -0.67 11.80 -7.94
CA VAL A 442 -0.07 11.40 -6.65
C VAL A 442 -0.89 10.30 -5.96
N GLN A 443 -2.22 10.36 -6.03
CA GLN A 443 -3.09 9.33 -5.44
C GLN A 443 -3.01 7.99 -6.17
N ASN A 444 -2.82 8.03 -7.49
CA ASN A 444 -2.74 6.83 -8.33
C ASN A 444 -1.38 6.12 -8.24
N GLU A 445 -0.29 6.89 -8.03
CA GLU A 445 1.08 6.38 -7.94
C GLU A 445 1.84 6.99 -6.73
N PRO A 446 1.33 6.82 -5.50
CA PRO A 446 1.85 7.55 -4.34
C PRO A 446 3.30 7.22 -4.00
N LEU A 447 3.73 5.96 -4.17
CA LEU A 447 5.13 5.58 -3.95
C LEU A 447 6.06 6.28 -4.95
N HIS A 448 5.70 6.28 -6.25
CA HIS A 448 6.48 6.94 -7.29
C HIS A 448 6.72 8.41 -6.97
N TRP A 449 5.64 9.14 -6.65
CA TRP A 449 5.74 10.58 -6.39
C TRP A 449 6.39 10.91 -5.04
N ALA A 450 6.26 10.05 -4.03
CA ALA A 450 6.98 10.21 -2.77
C ALA A 450 8.50 10.03 -2.97
N LEU A 451 8.93 9.01 -3.72
CA LEU A 451 10.33 8.81 -4.08
C LEU A 451 10.86 9.95 -4.94
N ARG A 452 10.06 10.41 -5.92
CA ARG A 452 10.44 11.54 -6.77
C ARG A 452 10.64 12.83 -5.97
N ALA A 453 9.78 13.09 -4.98
CA ALA A 453 9.96 14.22 -4.08
C ALA A 453 11.23 14.11 -3.23
N HIS A 454 11.55 12.92 -2.74
CA HIS A 454 12.82 12.66 -2.07
C HIS A 454 14.02 12.95 -2.97
N GLU A 455 14.02 12.42 -4.20
CA GLU A 455 15.08 12.67 -5.19
C GLU A 455 15.31 14.15 -5.48
N LEU A 456 14.22 14.92 -5.58
CA LEU A 456 14.28 16.35 -5.92
C LEU A 456 14.62 17.25 -4.74
N THR A 457 14.39 16.80 -3.51
CA THR A 457 14.51 17.67 -2.33
C THR A 457 15.53 17.19 -1.32
N GLY A 458 15.98 15.93 -1.37
CA GLY A 458 16.77 15.30 -0.32
C GLY A 458 15.98 14.98 0.98
N ALA A 459 14.79 15.55 1.15
CA ALA A 459 13.97 15.37 2.35
C ALA A 459 13.47 13.93 2.50
N THR A 460 13.30 13.47 3.74
CA THR A 460 12.49 12.29 4.01
C THR A 460 11.01 12.64 3.84
N VAL A 461 10.30 11.86 3.03
CA VAL A 461 8.90 12.12 2.70
C VAL A 461 7.98 11.20 3.49
N LEU A 462 7.01 11.77 4.20
CA LEU A 462 5.90 11.06 4.83
C LEU A 462 4.62 11.51 4.13
N LEU A 463 4.24 10.80 3.07
CA LEU A 463 3.04 11.10 2.29
C LEU A 463 1.79 10.60 3.01
N LYS A 464 0.94 11.55 3.42
CA LYS A 464 -0.30 11.28 4.17
C LYS A 464 -1.40 10.75 3.25
N GLY A 465 -2.05 9.65 3.66
CA GLY A 465 -3.17 9.02 2.98
C GLY A 465 -3.95 8.10 3.93
N ALA A 466 -4.90 7.33 3.41
CA ALA A 466 -5.54 6.27 4.18
C ALA A 466 -4.52 5.21 4.62
N VAL A 467 -3.55 4.93 3.76
CA VAL A 467 -2.26 4.34 4.12
C VAL A 467 -1.21 5.43 3.95
N THR A 468 -0.41 5.69 4.97
CA THR A 468 0.70 6.66 4.93
C THR A 468 1.98 5.94 4.52
N ILE A 469 2.72 6.54 3.57
CA ILE A 469 3.99 6.02 3.06
C ILE A 469 5.14 6.91 3.53
#